data_c6717826598bff707334d77e1ac2fa1d
#
_entry.id   c6717826598bff707334d77e1ac2fa1d
#
_cell.length_a   1.000
_cell.length_b   1.000
_cell.length_c   1.000
_cell.angle_alpha   90.00
_cell.angle_beta   90.00
_cell.angle_gamma   90.00
#
_symmetry.space_group_name_H-M   'P 1'
#
loop_
_entity.id
_entity.type
_entity.pdbx_description
1 polymer ?
#
loop_
_entity_poly.entity_id
_entity_poly.type
_entity_poly.pdbx_seq_one_letter_code
_entity_poly.pdbx_strand_id
1 'polypeptide(L)'
;MLTRIKLTFFVSLLALLFCGALPLQAGAPTEEIRTAIDKGVQILKSAKLDSSKERFQVIAQLREIVYPRFDFEEMAKRSLGSHWRRLGPQQQKEFVTAFTELLETTYADKIDVYEGQQVEYVGETIDKNYAEVNTRVIGRNGETYSVDYRLHQVGGKWRIYDVIAENISLVNNYRSQFNRVVVNSSVEELIKRIKEKSN
;
A
#
# COMPACT_ATOMS: atom_id res chain seq x y z
N MET A 1 -16.30 -19.71 67.75
CA MET A 1 -16.51 -20.32 66.43
C MET A 1 -16.93 -19.23 65.44
N LEU A 2 -16.21 -18.11 65.38
CA LEU A 2 -16.64 -16.92 64.61
C LEU A 2 -15.45 -16.12 64.04
N THR A 3 -14.29 -16.75 63.72
CA THR A 3 -13.10 -16.00 63.27
C THR A 3 -12.48 -16.57 61.99
N ARG A 4 -13.15 -17.43 61.22
CA ARG A 4 -12.62 -18.01 59.99
C ARG A 4 -13.32 -17.59 58.68
N ILE A 5 -14.34 -16.74 58.73
CA ILE A 5 -15.14 -16.37 57.54
C ILE A 5 -14.72 -15.02 56.91
N LYS A 6 -13.89 -14.20 57.56
CA LYS A 6 -13.50 -12.88 57.06
C LYS A 6 -12.23 -12.83 56.23
N LEU A 7 -11.49 -13.94 56.08
CA LEU A 7 -10.22 -13.94 55.32
C LEU A 7 -10.36 -14.40 53.87
N THR A 8 -11.44 -15.10 53.53
CA THR A 8 -11.65 -15.60 52.15
C THR A 8 -12.30 -14.58 51.20
N PHE A 9 -12.86 -13.50 51.73
CA PHE A 9 -13.50 -12.46 50.89
C PHE A 9 -12.51 -11.37 50.42
N PHE A 10 -11.32 -11.27 51.03
CA PHE A 10 -10.34 -10.22 50.70
C PHE A 10 -9.31 -10.65 49.63
N VAL A 11 -9.19 -11.93 49.34
CA VAL A 11 -8.28 -12.46 48.33
C VAL A 11 -8.91 -12.47 46.94
N SER A 12 -10.25 -12.46 46.82
CA SER A 12 -10.97 -12.47 45.52
C SER A 12 -11.10 -11.10 44.89
N LEU A 13 -10.80 -10.01 45.59
CA LEU A 13 -10.97 -8.64 45.05
C LEU A 13 -9.65 -8.06 44.52
N LEU A 14 -8.51 -8.74 44.67
CA LEU A 14 -7.21 -8.26 44.18
C LEU A 14 -6.80 -8.87 42.83
N ALA A 15 -7.62 -9.76 42.25
CA ALA A 15 -7.34 -10.43 40.99
C ALA A 15 -7.92 -9.72 39.75
N LEU A 16 -8.58 -8.56 39.90
CA LEU A 16 -9.32 -7.85 38.84
C LEU A 16 -8.67 -6.56 38.37
N LEU A 17 -7.42 -6.26 38.75
CA LEU A 17 -6.72 -5.04 38.36
C LEU A 17 -5.45 -5.27 37.52
N PHE A 18 -5.28 -6.48 36.96
CA PHE A 18 -4.32 -6.68 35.86
C PHE A 18 -5.04 -6.61 34.52
N CYS A 19 -5.74 -5.48 34.29
CA CYS A 19 -6.03 -5.05 32.92
C CYS A 19 -4.71 -4.55 32.35
N GLY A 20 -3.80 -5.49 32.08
CA GLY A 20 -2.60 -5.20 31.31
C GLY A 20 -3.04 -4.56 30.00
N ALA A 21 -2.64 -3.33 29.77
CA ALA A 21 -2.71 -2.75 28.44
C ALA A 21 -1.99 -3.74 27.51
N LEU A 22 -2.76 -4.53 26.79
CA LEU A 22 -2.22 -5.33 25.70
C LEU A 22 -1.50 -4.33 24.79
N PRO A 23 -0.23 -4.55 24.47
CA PRO A 23 0.42 -3.70 23.47
C PRO A 23 -0.52 -3.70 22.25
N LEU A 24 -0.82 -2.53 21.73
CA LEU A 24 -1.60 -2.38 20.50
C LEU A 24 -0.76 -3.08 19.43
N GLN A 25 -1.01 -4.36 19.23
CA GLN A 25 -0.31 -5.15 18.24
C GLN A 25 -0.82 -4.63 16.91
N ALA A 26 0.09 -4.14 16.06
CA ALA A 26 -0.26 -3.74 14.71
C ALA A 26 -1.04 -4.87 14.05
N GLY A 27 -2.16 -4.57 13.40
CA GLY A 27 -2.97 -5.58 12.73
C GLY A 27 -2.24 -6.17 11.52
N ALA A 28 -2.77 -7.24 11.00
CA ALA A 28 -2.19 -7.92 9.84
C ALA A 28 -1.98 -6.99 8.62
N PRO A 29 -2.86 -6.00 8.29
CA PRO A 29 -2.61 -5.04 7.23
C PRO A 29 -1.34 -4.19 7.45
N THR A 30 -1.16 -3.65 8.64
CA THR A 30 0.03 -2.84 8.98
C THR A 30 1.30 -3.67 8.89
N GLU A 31 1.31 -4.91 9.35
CA GLU A 31 2.49 -5.79 9.28
C GLU A 31 2.85 -6.18 7.84
N GLU A 32 1.85 -6.34 6.96
CA GLU A 32 2.10 -6.55 5.53
C GLU A 32 2.81 -5.35 4.89
N ILE A 33 2.35 -4.13 5.21
CA ILE A 33 2.97 -2.88 4.73
C ILE A 33 4.36 -2.71 5.32
N ARG A 34 4.51 -2.86 6.64
CA ARG A 34 5.78 -2.72 7.37
C ARG A 34 6.84 -3.65 6.80
N THR A 35 6.51 -4.94 6.65
CA THR A 35 7.44 -5.93 6.11
C THR A 35 7.94 -5.56 4.71
N ALA A 36 7.06 -5.03 3.87
CA ALA A 36 7.43 -4.63 2.51
C ALA A 36 8.31 -3.36 2.51
N ILE A 37 7.94 -2.35 3.30
CA ILE A 37 8.70 -1.10 3.42
C ILE A 37 10.09 -1.37 3.99
N ASP A 38 10.19 -2.12 5.09
CA ASP A 38 11.47 -2.41 5.74
C ASP A 38 12.44 -3.15 4.81
N LYS A 39 11.94 -4.14 4.06
CA LYS A 39 12.74 -4.83 3.03
C LYS A 39 13.16 -3.88 1.91
N GLY A 40 12.26 -3.05 1.41
CA GLY A 40 12.56 -2.06 0.38
C GLY A 40 13.62 -1.07 0.84
N VAL A 41 13.49 -0.56 2.07
CA VAL A 41 14.47 0.34 2.69
C VAL A 41 15.83 -0.34 2.86
N GLN A 42 15.88 -1.61 3.26
CA GLN A 42 17.14 -2.35 3.35
C GLN A 42 17.84 -2.45 1.99
N ILE A 43 17.10 -2.74 0.93
CA ILE A 43 17.65 -2.77 -0.43
C ILE A 43 18.22 -1.40 -0.79
N LEU A 44 17.45 -0.33 -0.61
CA LEU A 44 17.88 1.03 -0.97
C LEU A 44 19.09 1.50 -0.17
N LYS A 45 19.19 1.15 1.12
CA LYS A 45 20.36 1.45 1.97
C LYS A 45 21.64 0.77 1.50
N SER A 46 21.53 -0.44 0.96
CA SER A 46 22.66 -1.23 0.46
C SER A 46 22.96 -1.00 -1.02
N ALA A 47 22.06 -0.31 -1.73
CA ALA A 47 22.14 -0.11 -3.16
C ALA A 47 23.30 0.80 -3.53
N LYS A 48 24.03 0.42 -4.60
CA LYS A 48 24.85 1.32 -5.38
C LYS A 48 24.04 1.67 -6.63
N LEU A 49 23.92 2.96 -6.92
CA LEU A 49 23.12 3.44 -8.05
C LEU A 49 24.01 4.14 -9.09
N ASP A 50 25.30 3.76 -9.13
CA ASP A 50 26.33 4.42 -9.94
C ASP A 50 26.24 4.06 -11.43
N SER A 51 25.53 2.97 -11.76
CA SER A 51 25.37 2.53 -13.14
C SER A 51 23.92 2.12 -13.46
N SER A 52 23.55 2.18 -14.73
CA SER A 52 22.24 1.71 -15.22
C SER A 52 21.98 0.24 -14.89
N LYS A 53 23.03 -0.59 -14.87
CA LYS A 53 22.93 -2.01 -14.53
C LYS A 53 22.57 -2.21 -13.06
N GLU A 54 23.19 -1.47 -12.15
CA GLU A 54 22.92 -1.54 -10.71
C GLU A 54 21.51 -1.02 -10.42
N ARG A 55 21.10 0.09 -11.02
CA ARG A 55 19.73 0.62 -10.93
C ARG A 55 18.69 -0.43 -11.37
N PHE A 56 18.91 -1.07 -12.52
CA PHE A 56 18.02 -2.13 -13.00
C PHE A 56 17.91 -3.30 -12.01
N GLN A 57 19.03 -3.71 -11.41
CA GLN A 57 19.03 -4.77 -10.39
C GLN A 57 18.26 -4.37 -9.14
N VAL A 58 18.42 -3.14 -8.67
CA VAL A 58 17.66 -2.62 -7.51
C VAL A 58 16.18 -2.56 -7.81
N ILE A 59 15.79 -2.05 -8.97
CA ILE A 59 14.38 -2.03 -9.41
C ILE A 59 13.79 -3.44 -9.46
N ALA A 60 14.53 -4.41 -10.00
CA ALA A 60 14.08 -5.80 -10.05
C ALA A 60 13.88 -6.40 -8.65
N GLN A 61 14.78 -6.14 -7.69
CA GLN A 61 14.63 -6.58 -6.31
C GLN A 61 13.43 -5.92 -5.60
N LEU A 62 13.23 -4.62 -5.83
CA LEU A 62 12.07 -3.91 -5.28
C LEU A 62 10.77 -4.44 -5.86
N ARG A 63 10.75 -4.78 -7.15
CA ARG A 63 9.60 -5.40 -7.82
C ARG A 63 9.17 -6.70 -7.14
N GLU A 64 10.11 -7.59 -6.80
CA GLU A 64 9.83 -8.85 -6.09
C GLU A 64 9.16 -8.65 -4.73
N ILE A 65 9.38 -7.50 -4.08
CA ILE A 65 8.78 -7.16 -2.80
C ILE A 65 7.42 -6.49 -3.01
N VAL A 66 7.33 -5.55 -3.94
CA VAL A 66 6.16 -4.68 -4.15
C VAL A 66 5.03 -5.45 -4.83
N TYR A 67 5.30 -6.15 -5.93
CA TYR A 67 4.26 -6.79 -6.74
C TYR A 67 3.35 -7.73 -5.94
N PRO A 68 3.89 -8.60 -5.06
CA PRO A 68 3.03 -9.44 -4.23
C PRO A 68 2.14 -8.70 -3.23
N ARG A 69 2.35 -7.42 -3.01
CA ARG A 69 1.57 -6.62 -2.06
C ARG A 69 0.43 -5.83 -2.70
N PHE A 70 0.51 -5.62 -4.01
CA PHE A 70 -0.49 -4.85 -4.75
C PHE A 70 -1.48 -5.75 -5.50
N ASP A 71 -2.70 -5.28 -5.61
CA ASP A 71 -3.72 -5.82 -6.53
C ASP A 71 -3.84 -4.88 -7.72
N PHE A 72 -2.96 -5.06 -8.68
CA PHE A 72 -2.94 -4.23 -9.89
C PHE A 72 -4.21 -4.37 -10.73
N GLU A 73 -4.90 -5.53 -10.68
CA GLU A 73 -6.17 -5.72 -11.36
C GLU A 73 -7.26 -4.86 -10.73
N GLU A 74 -7.41 -4.86 -9.41
CA GLU A 74 -8.40 -4.03 -8.72
C GLU A 74 -8.06 -2.55 -8.85
N MET A 75 -6.78 -2.16 -8.83
CA MET A 75 -6.33 -0.79 -9.11
C MET A 75 -6.72 -0.36 -10.52
N ALA A 76 -6.44 -1.16 -11.53
CA ALA A 76 -6.79 -0.91 -12.93
C ALA A 76 -8.30 -0.78 -13.10
N LYS A 77 -9.06 -1.73 -12.59
CA LYS A 77 -10.53 -1.74 -12.60
C LYS A 77 -11.12 -0.47 -12.00
N ARG A 78 -10.63 -0.04 -10.83
CA ARG A 78 -11.08 1.18 -10.17
C ARG A 78 -10.69 2.44 -10.93
N SER A 79 -9.48 2.48 -11.50
CA SER A 79 -9.00 3.62 -12.28
C SER A 79 -9.74 3.78 -13.61
N LEU A 80 -10.24 2.69 -14.21
CA LEU A 80 -11.06 2.75 -15.41
C LEU A 80 -12.56 3.01 -15.12
N GLY A 81 -12.99 2.72 -13.89
CA GLY A 81 -14.33 2.99 -13.38
C GLY A 81 -15.44 2.28 -14.18
N SER A 82 -16.47 3.03 -14.60
CA SER A 82 -17.61 2.46 -15.35
C SER A 82 -17.24 1.86 -16.70
N HIS A 83 -16.12 2.30 -17.29
CA HIS A 83 -15.66 1.82 -18.59
C HIS A 83 -15.17 0.35 -18.50
N TRP A 84 -14.66 -0.09 -17.34
CA TRP A 84 -14.19 -1.45 -17.12
C TRP A 84 -15.19 -2.53 -17.51
N ARG A 85 -16.48 -2.31 -17.17
CA ARG A 85 -17.54 -3.30 -17.43
C ARG A 85 -17.88 -3.50 -18.90
N ARG A 86 -17.41 -2.60 -19.77
CA ARG A 86 -17.63 -2.66 -21.22
C ARG A 86 -16.53 -3.42 -21.94
N LEU A 87 -15.44 -3.75 -21.25
CA LEU A 87 -14.29 -4.44 -21.81
C LEU A 87 -14.48 -5.96 -21.77
N GLY A 88 -14.09 -6.63 -22.86
CA GLY A 88 -13.90 -8.07 -22.85
C GLY A 88 -12.68 -8.50 -22.03
N PRO A 89 -12.57 -9.78 -21.65
CA PRO A 89 -11.48 -10.28 -20.81
C PRO A 89 -10.08 -9.96 -21.35
N GLN A 90 -9.90 -10.03 -22.66
CA GLN A 90 -8.61 -9.75 -23.30
C GLN A 90 -8.23 -8.26 -23.16
N GLN A 91 -9.18 -7.36 -23.36
CA GLN A 91 -8.96 -5.90 -23.22
C GLN A 91 -8.69 -5.54 -21.74
N GLN A 92 -9.40 -6.18 -20.80
CA GLN A 92 -9.14 -6.01 -19.37
C GLN A 92 -7.70 -6.39 -19.03
N LYS A 93 -7.25 -7.58 -19.48
CA LYS A 93 -5.88 -8.04 -19.27
C LYS A 93 -4.85 -7.08 -19.89
N GLU A 94 -5.10 -6.61 -21.10
CA GLU A 94 -4.21 -5.68 -21.80
C GLU A 94 -4.13 -4.33 -21.04
N PHE A 95 -5.27 -3.82 -20.56
CA PHE A 95 -5.29 -2.60 -19.76
C PHE A 95 -4.56 -2.76 -18.42
N VAL A 96 -4.75 -3.89 -17.71
CA VAL A 96 -4.02 -4.17 -16.45
C VAL A 96 -2.52 -4.16 -16.71
N THR A 97 -2.05 -4.84 -17.76
CA THR A 97 -0.63 -4.86 -18.10
C THR A 97 -0.11 -3.46 -18.37
N ALA A 98 -0.75 -2.70 -19.27
CA ALA A 98 -0.33 -1.35 -19.61
C ALA A 98 -0.33 -0.40 -18.39
N PHE A 99 -1.36 -0.48 -17.55
CA PHE A 99 -1.45 0.34 -16.35
C PHE A 99 -0.37 -0.01 -15.31
N THR A 100 -0.07 -1.30 -15.14
CA THR A 100 1.03 -1.75 -14.26
C THR A 100 2.38 -1.21 -14.73
N GLU A 101 2.67 -1.31 -16.03
CA GLU A 101 3.87 -0.77 -16.65
C GLU A 101 3.95 0.77 -16.49
N LEU A 102 2.84 1.48 -16.66
CA LEU A 102 2.77 2.92 -16.44
C LEU A 102 3.14 3.29 -15.00
N LEU A 103 2.58 2.56 -14.02
CA LEU A 103 2.90 2.80 -12.61
C LEU A 103 4.39 2.52 -12.34
N GLU A 104 4.89 1.41 -12.85
CA GLU A 104 6.29 1.05 -12.70
C GLU A 104 7.22 2.13 -13.26
N THR A 105 7.04 2.52 -14.52
CA THR A 105 7.86 3.55 -15.16
C THR A 105 7.76 4.89 -14.43
N THR A 106 6.54 5.28 -14.01
CA THR A 106 6.32 6.55 -13.31
C THR A 106 7.04 6.62 -11.95
N TYR A 107 7.16 5.48 -11.25
CA TYR A 107 7.69 5.44 -9.89
C TYR A 107 9.08 4.79 -9.78
N ALA A 108 9.58 4.09 -10.80
CA ALA A 108 10.92 3.49 -10.80
C ALA A 108 12.03 4.53 -10.55
N ASP A 109 11.92 5.71 -11.17
CA ASP A 109 12.91 6.78 -11.02
C ASP A 109 12.90 7.41 -9.61
N LYS A 110 11.89 7.12 -8.80
CA LYS A 110 11.80 7.65 -7.43
C LYS A 110 12.76 6.97 -6.45
N ILE A 111 13.41 5.88 -6.85
CA ILE A 111 14.46 5.25 -6.03
C ILE A 111 15.65 6.19 -5.76
N ASP A 112 15.93 7.12 -6.68
CA ASP A 112 17.04 8.07 -6.56
C ASP A 112 16.80 9.16 -5.53
N VAL A 113 15.55 9.42 -5.19
CA VAL A 113 15.18 10.43 -4.19
C VAL A 113 15.17 9.87 -2.77
N TYR A 114 15.51 8.57 -2.61
CA TYR A 114 15.63 7.99 -1.28
C TYR A 114 16.91 8.49 -0.59
N GLU A 115 16.73 9.25 0.47
CA GLU A 115 17.80 9.85 1.26
C GLU A 115 17.80 9.37 2.72
N GLY A 116 17.15 8.23 2.99
CA GLY A 116 17.02 7.68 4.34
C GLY A 116 15.81 8.16 5.12
N GLN A 117 14.73 8.47 4.41
CA GLN A 117 13.43 8.78 5.03
C GLN A 117 13.00 7.68 6.00
N GLN A 118 12.31 8.08 7.06
CA GLN A 118 11.72 7.18 8.04
C GLN A 118 10.21 7.09 7.82
N VAL A 119 9.63 5.94 8.15
CA VAL A 119 8.18 5.72 8.07
C VAL A 119 7.62 5.42 9.46
N GLU A 120 6.69 6.25 9.90
CA GLU A 120 5.90 6.05 11.10
C GLU A 120 4.54 5.48 10.73
N TYR A 121 4.08 4.48 11.48
CA TYR A 121 2.74 3.90 11.34
C TYR A 121 1.84 4.55 12.37
N VAL A 122 0.90 5.39 11.92
CA VAL A 122 0.11 6.26 12.80
C VAL A 122 -1.30 5.76 13.06
N GLY A 123 -1.80 4.83 12.23
CA GLY A 123 -3.14 4.27 12.42
C GLY A 123 -3.45 3.10 11.51
N GLU A 124 -4.45 2.31 11.93
CA GLU A 124 -5.04 1.24 11.15
C GLU A 124 -6.54 1.21 11.42
N THR A 125 -7.31 1.07 10.36
CA THR A 125 -8.75 0.82 10.44
C THR A 125 -9.08 -0.41 9.61
N ILE A 126 -9.83 -1.35 10.18
CA ILE A 126 -10.30 -2.56 9.48
C ILE A 126 -11.83 -2.56 9.49
N ASP A 127 -12.43 -2.68 8.30
CA ASP A 127 -13.86 -2.91 8.13
C ASP A 127 -14.06 -4.15 7.24
N LYS A 128 -14.41 -5.28 7.86
CA LYS A 128 -14.61 -6.58 7.19
C LYS A 128 -13.35 -6.98 6.38
N ASN A 129 -13.47 -6.99 5.06
CA ASN A 129 -12.41 -7.35 4.12
C ASN A 129 -11.65 -6.14 3.58
N TYR A 130 -11.81 -4.95 4.15
CA TYR A 130 -11.13 -3.73 3.78
C TYR A 130 -10.33 -3.19 4.96
N ALA A 131 -9.22 -2.56 4.67
CA ALA A 131 -8.41 -1.88 5.67
C ALA A 131 -7.81 -0.59 5.09
N GLU A 132 -7.52 0.35 5.98
CA GLU A 132 -6.70 1.51 5.69
C GLU A 132 -5.58 1.57 6.72
N VAL A 133 -4.34 1.69 6.24
CA VAL A 133 -3.14 1.86 7.06
C VAL A 133 -2.61 3.25 6.81
N ASN A 134 -2.52 4.04 7.87
CA ASN A 134 -2.07 5.42 7.79
C ASN A 134 -0.59 5.49 8.20
N THR A 135 0.22 6.13 7.37
CA THR A 135 1.64 6.34 7.64
C THR A 135 2.05 7.79 7.46
N ARG A 136 3.17 8.13 8.07
CA ARG A 136 3.85 9.41 7.91
C ARG A 136 5.29 9.15 7.49
N VAL A 137 5.67 9.70 6.37
CA VAL A 137 7.05 9.66 5.88
C VAL A 137 7.76 10.92 6.37
N ILE A 138 8.91 10.75 7.03
CA ILE A 138 9.71 11.82 7.60
C ILE A 138 10.99 11.94 6.80
N GLY A 139 11.20 13.08 6.16
CA GLY A 139 12.41 13.43 5.44
C GLY A 139 13.56 13.81 6.38
N ARG A 140 14.78 13.88 5.84
CA ARG A 140 15.99 14.27 6.60
C ARG A 140 15.92 15.69 7.20
N ASN A 141 15.23 16.58 6.51
CA ASN A 141 15.03 17.98 6.93
C ASN A 141 13.88 18.15 7.93
N GLY A 142 13.23 17.06 8.37
CA GLY A 142 12.09 17.07 9.25
C GLY A 142 10.75 17.32 8.54
N GLU A 143 10.71 17.44 7.23
CA GLU A 143 9.47 17.49 6.46
C GLU A 143 8.70 16.18 6.61
N THR A 144 7.39 16.27 6.71
CA THR A 144 6.53 15.12 6.87
C THR A 144 5.46 15.08 5.79
N TYR A 145 5.24 13.87 5.23
CA TYR A 145 4.25 13.62 4.20
C TYR A 145 3.35 12.48 4.65
N SER A 146 2.03 12.62 4.48
CA SER A 146 1.10 11.52 4.71
C SER A 146 1.13 10.56 3.51
N VAL A 147 1.22 9.26 3.80
CA VAL A 147 1.07 8.21 2.80
C VAL A 147 0.20 7.10 3.39
N ASP A 148 -1.01 6.99 2.91
CA ASP A 148 -1.97 6.01 3.39
C ASP A 148 -2.18 4.91 2.35
N TYR A 149 -2.45 3.71 2.83
CA TYR A 149 -2.64 2.53 1.98
C TYR A 149 -4.04 1.98 2.20
N ARG A 150 -4.79 1.77 1.12
CA ARG A 150 -6.06 1.04 1.16
C ARG A 150 -5.86 -0.37 0.69
N LEU A 151 -6.31 -1.31 1.51
CA LEU A 151 -6.15 -2.73 1.27
C LEU A 151 -7.49 -3.44 1.25
N HIS A 152 -7.50 -4.59 0.61
CA HIS A 152 -8.58 -5.56 0.72
C HIS A 152 -8.03 -6.98 0.81
N GLN A 153 -8.86 -7.91 1.29
CA GLN A 153 -8.47 -9.31 1.37
C GLN A 153 -8.74 -10.05 0.06
N VAL A 154 -7.70 -10.74 -0.42
CA VAL A 154 -7.76 -11.63 -1.58
C VAL A 154 -7.11 -12.96 -1.20
N GLY A 155 -7.88 -14.06 -1.18
CA GLY A 155 -7.35 -15.36 -0.79
C GLY A 155 -6.73 -15.40 0.61
N GLY A 156 -7.30 -14.65 1.56
CA GLY A 156 -6.81 -14.56 2.94
C GLY A 156 -5.58 -13.67 3.14
N LYS A 157 -5.12 -12.96 2.10
CA LYS A 157 -3.99 -12.02 2.16
C LYS A 157 -4.46 -10.61 1.91
N TRP A 158 -3.86 -9.65 2.62
CA TRP A 158 -4.09 -8.24 2.38
C TRP A 158 -3.34 -7.77 1.14
N ARG A 159 -4.06 -7.05 0.24
CA ARG A 159 -3.52 -6.49 -1.01
C ARG A 159 -3.87 -5.01 -1.09
N ILE A 160 -2.89 -4.20 -1.48
CA ILE A 160 -3.07 -2.76 -1.68
C ILE A 160 -3.79 -2.55 -3.01
N TYR A 161 -4.90 -1.80 -2.97
CA TYR A 161 -5.61 -1.39 -4.18
C TYR A 161 -5.63 0.13 -4.40
N ASP A 162 -5.14 0.92 -3.43
CA ASP A 162 -4.95 2.37 -3.59
C ASP A 162 -3.88 2.88 -2.64
N VAL A 163 -3.17 3.92 -3.06
CA VAL A 163 -2.23 4.69 -2.24
C VAL A 163 -2.69 6.14 -2.26
N ILE A 164 -2.73 6.76 -1.08
CA ILE A 164 -3.13 8.15 -0.91
C ILE A 164 -1.91 8.91 -0.39
N ALA A 165 -1.35 9.81 -1.20
CA ALA A 165 -0.27 10.68 -0.79
C ALA A 165 -0.79 12.11 -0.67
N GLU A 166 -0.59 12.75 0.51
CA GLU A 166 -1.07 14.12 0.76
C GLU A 166 -2.56 14.30 0.38
N ASN A 167 -3.41 13.37 0.81
CA ASN A 167 -4.85 13.32 0.50
C ASN A 167 -5.20 13.11 -0.99
N ILE A 168 -4.23 12.80 -1.84
CA ILE A 168 -4.46 12.52 -3.27
C ILE A 168 -4.41 11.01 -3.50
N SER A 169 -5.57 10.41 -3.79
CA SER A 169 -5.67 9.00 -4.17
C SER A 169 -5.08 8.79 -5.57
N LEU A 170 -4.15 7.85 -5.68
CA LEU A 170 -3.50 7.45 -6.92
C LEU A 170 -4.54 6.94 -7.92
N VAL A 171 -5.40 6.04 -7.50
CA VAL A 171 -6.44 5.43 -8.34
C VAL A 171 -7.45 6.48 -8.82
N ASN A 172 -7.90 7.38 -7.95
CA ASN A 172 -8.83 8.44 -8.34
C ASN A 172 -8.18 9.47 -9.27
N ASN A 173 -6.91 9.77 -9.09
CA ASN A 173 -6.16 10.66 -9.97
C ASN A 173 -6.11 10.07 -11.39
N TYR A 174 -5.71 8.81 -11.53
CA TYR A 174 -5.72 8.12 -12.84
C TYR A 174 -7.13 7.98 -13.39
N ARG A 175 -8.13 7.69 -12.55
CA ARG A 175 -9.53 7.61 -12.98
C ARG A 175 -9.99 8.89 -13.67
N SER A 176 -9.64 10.04 -13.11
CA SER A 176 -9.98 11.34 -13.69
C SER A 176 -9.27 11.58 -15.02
N GLN A 177 -8.00 11.18 -15.12
CA GLN A 177 -7.22 11.31 -16.36
C GLN A 177 -7.74 10.36 -17.45
N PHE A 178 -7.95 9.09 -17.13
CA PHE A 178 -8.41 8.07 -18.06
C PHE A 178 -9.82 8.34 -18.56
N ASN A 179 -10.73 8.76 -17.67
CA ASN A 179 -12.08 9.13 -18.09
C ASN A 179 -12.07 10.24 -19.15
N ARG A 180 -11.21 11.25 -19.01
CA ARG A 180 -11.08 12.32 -20.02
C ARG A 180 -10.65 11.78 -21.38
N VAL A 181 -9.74 10.82 -21.43
CA VAL A 181 -9.31 10.21 -22.68
C VAL A 181 -10.41 9.34 -23.27
N VAL A 182 -11.01 8.46 -22.46
CA VAL A 182 -12.01 7.49 -22.95
C VAL A 182 -13.29 8.16 -23.44
N VAL A 183 -13.74 9.23 -22.77
CA VAL A 183 -14.95 9.99 -23.20
C VAL A 183 -14.72 10.71 -24.53
N ASN A 184 -13.51 11.21 -24.77
CA ASN A 184 -13.18 11.93 -26.00
C ASN A 184 -12.66 11.03 -27.13
N SER A 185 -12.41 9.75 -26.84
CA SER A 185 -11.84 8.80 -27.79
C SER A 185 -12.31 7.37 -27.49
N SER A 186 -11.42 6.49 -27.00
CA SER A 186 -11.76 5.12 -26.63
C SER A 186 -10.77 4.55 -25.58
N VAL A 187 -11.07 3.33 -25.09
CA VAL A 187 -10.13 2.60 -24.19
C VAL A 187 -8.91 2.11 -24.96
N GLU A 188 -9.06 1.73 -26.22
CA GLU A 188 -7.94 1.31 -27.10
C GLU A 188 -6.93 2.45 -27.29
N GLU A 189 -7.43 3.66 -27.53
CA GLU A 189 -6.58 4.85 -27.63
C GLU A 189 -5.92 5.17 -26.29
N LEU A 190 -6.63 4.99 -25.17
CA LEU A 190 -6.02 5.12 -23.83
C LEU A 190 -4.87 4.14 -23.64
N ILE A 191 -5.08 2.85 -23.93
CA ILE A 191 -4.04 1.81 -23.81
C ILE A 191 -2.82 2.17 -24.67
N LYS A 192 -3.06 2.62 -25.90
CA LYS A 192 -1.99 3.05 -26.81
C LYS A 192 -1.17 4.19 -26.21
N ARG A 193 -1.80 5.25 -25.70
CA ARG A 193 -1.11 6.38 -25.04
C ARG A 193 -0.34 5.97 -23.80
N ILE A 194 -0.88 5.04 -23.02
CA ILE A 194 -0.17 4.50 -21.84
C ILE A 194 1.11 3.81 -22.30
N LYS A 195 1.04 2.92 -23.28
CA LYS A 195 2.21 2.21 -23.82
C LYS A 195 3.26 3.15 -24.41
N GLU A 196 2.83 4.20 -25.13
CA GLU A 196 3.74 5.22 -25.67
C GLU A 196 4.49 6.01 -24.58
N LYS A 197 3.86 6.18 -23.41
CA LYS A 197 4.47 6.87 -22.28
C LYS A 197 5.40 5.99 -21.45
N SER A 198 5.21 4.68 -21.50
CA SER A 198 5.99 3.71 -20.72
C SER A 198 7.26 3.22 -21.46
N ASN A 199 7.38 3.52 -22.76
CA ASN A 199 8.56 3.27 -23.60
C ASN A 199 9.49 4.50 -23.62
#